data_fb2a46d634d2e1611f156cd3b306e223
#
_entry.id   fb2a46d634d2e1611f156cd3b306e223
#
_cell.length_a   1.000
_cell.length_b   1.000
_cell.length_c   1.000
_cell.angle_alpha   90.00
_cell.angle_beta   90.00
_cell.angle_gamma   90.00
#
_symmetry.space_group_name_H-M   'P 1'
#
loop_
_entity.id
_entity.type
_entity.pdbx_description
1 polymer ?
#
loop_
_entity_poly.entity_id
_entity_poly.type
_entity_poly.pdbx_seq_one_letter_code
_entity_poly.pdbx_strand_id
1 'polypeptide(L)' 'MFDNIAPKTNSVRNIYDRALEKVNSGQTNNVVINLADTKASISDLQKQFSDWPIKGLDKVIVIDQSGKPIQIK' A
#
# COMPACT_ATOMS: atom_id res chain seq x y z
N MET A 1 -15.08 -0.49 0.04
CA MET A 1 -14.44 -1.61 -0.68
C MET A 1 -12.93 -1.47 -0.63
N PHE A 2 -12.24 -2.55 -0.33
CA PHE A 2 -10.77 -2.56 -0.33
C PHE A 2 -10.26 -3.26 -1.57
N ASP A 3 -9.21 -2.71 -2.16
CA ASP A 3 -8.54 -3.33 -3.30
C ASP A 3 -7.19 -3.90 -2.84
N ASN A 4 -6.96 -5.16 -3.14
CA ASN A 4 -5.75 -5.86 -2.72
C ASN A 4 -4.62 -5.69 -3.72
N ILE A 5 -3.43 -5.40 -3.20
CA ILE A 5 -2.20 -5.39 -3.97
C ILE A 5 -1.26 -6.42 -3.34
N ALA A 6 -0.74 -7.35 -4.14
CA ALA A 6 0.22 -8.34 -3.67
C ALA A 6 1.52 -8.18 -4.46
N PRO A 7 2.32 -7.14 -4.15
CA PRO A 7 3.53 -6.86 -4.91
C PRO A 7 4.60 -7.93 -4.69
N LYS A 8 5.39 -8.16 -5.72
CA LYS A 8 6.57 -9.04 -5.64
C LYS A 8 7.87 -8.25 -5.63
N THR A 9 7.79 -6.93 -5.82
CA THR A 9 8.95 -6.06 -5.76
C THR A 9 9.24 -5.65 -4.33
N ASN A 10 10.53 -5.45 -4.01
CA ASN A 10 10.93 -4.90 -2.72
C ASN A 10 11.00 -3.37 -2.74
N SER A 11 10.71 -2.76 -3.87
CA SER A 11 10.77 -1.30 -4.02
C SER A 11 9.52 -0.66 -3.43
N VAL A 12 9.70 0.13 -2.39
CA VAL A 12 8.63 0.89 -1.75
C VAL A 12 7.98 1.84 -2.76
N ARG A 13 8.79 2.47 -3.62
CA ARG A 13 8.30 3.38 -4.64
C ARG A 13 7.38 2.69 -5.63
N ASN A 14 7.74 1.48 -6.07
CA ASN A 14 6.89 0.73 -7.00
C ASN A 14 5.58 0.31 -6.35
N ILE A 15 5.61 -0.06 -5.08
CA ILE A 15 4.39 -0.40 -4.34
C ILE A 15 3.49 0.83 -4.23
N TYR A 16 4.07 1.98 -3.91
CA TYR A 16 3.34 3.24 -3.86
C TYR A 16 2.71 3.57 -5.22
N ASP A 17 3.47 3.43 -6.31
CA ASP A 17 2.97 3.73 -7.65
C ASP A 17 1.78 2.85 -8.02
N ARG A 18 1.78 1.60 -7.62
CA ARG A 18 0.65 0.69 -7.85
C ARG A 18 -0.61 1.15 -7.13
N ALA A 19 -0.45 1.56 -5.86
CA ALA A 19 -1.58 2.10 -5.11
C ALA A 19 -2.11 3.38 -5.74
N LEU A 20 -1.21 4.24 -6.18
CA LEU A 20 -1.55 5.50 -6.85
C LEU A 20 -2.36 5.24 -8.12
N GLU A 21 -1.95 4.27 -8.94
CA GLU A 21 -2.67 3.91 -10.15
C GLU A 21 -4.10 3.47 -9.86
N LYS A 22 -4.29 2.63 -8.85
CA LYS A 22 -5.62 2.12 -8.49
C LYS A 22 -6.53 3.24 -8.03
N VAL A 23 -6.03 4.16 -7.22
CA VAL A 23 -6.82 5.30 -6.76
C VAL A 23 -7.14 6.25 -7.90
N ASN A 24 -6.16 6.56 -8.75
CA ASN A 24 -6.34 7.47 -9.88
C ASN A 24 -7.29 6.93 -10.95
N SER A 25 -7.36 5.61 -11.09
CA SER A 25 -8.29 4.99 -12.04
C SER A 25 -9.72 4.91 -11.49
N GLY A 26 -9.94 5.35 -10.26
CA GLY A 26 -11.26 5.32 -9.64
C GLY A 26 -11.68 3.95 -9.13
N GLN A 27 -10.77 3.00 -9.05
CA GLN A 27 -11.09 1.63 -8.63
C GLN A 27 -11.37 1.54 -7.13
N THR A 28 -10.70 2.35 -6.32
CA THR A 28 -10.82 2.22 -4.87
C THR A 28 -10.36 3.49 -4.16
N ASN A 29 -10.86 3.68 -2.94
CA ASN A 29 -10.34 4.67 -2.00
C ASN A 29 -9.62 4.00 -0.84
N ASN A 30 -9.61 2.66 -0.80
CA ASN A 30 -9.03 1.89 0.30
C ASN A 30 -8.16 0.79 -0.29
N VAL A 31 -6.91 0.72 0.14
CA VAL A 31 -5.93 -0.21 -0.41
C VAL A 31 -5.42 -1.13 0.68
N VAL A 32 -5.35 -2.43 0.38
CA VAL A 32 -4.69 -3.42 1.23
C VAL A 32 -3.44 -3.89 0.49
N ILE A 33 -2.29 -3.75 1.13
CA ILE A 33 -1.00 -4.14 0.56
C ILE A 33 -0.52 -5.39 1.29
N ASN A 34 -0.45 -6.51 0.57
CA ASN A 34 0.01 -7.77 1.13
C ASN A 34 1.51 -7.92 0.87
N LEU A 35 2.31 -7.95 1.93
CA LEU A 35 3.77 -8.02 1.84
C LEU A 35 4.32 -9.44 1.95
N ALA A 36 3.48 -10.46 1.77
CA ALA A 36 3.93 -11.86 1.90
C ALA A 36 5.06 -12.19 0.93
N ASP A 37 5.05 -11.62 -0.27
CA ASP A 37 6.01 -11.89 -1.32
C ASP A 37 7.08 -10.80 -1.48
N THR A 38 7.21 -9.90 -0.52
CA THR A 38 8.18 -8.82 -0.57
C THR A 38 8.80 -8.57 0.79
N LYS A 39 10.00 -8.03 0.79
CA LYS A 39 10.72 -7.64 2.01
C LYS A 39 10.64 -6.14 2.28
N ALA A 40 9.75 -5.44 1.60
CA ALA A 40 9.58 -4.00 1.81
C ALA A 40 9.25 -3.70 3.27
N SER A 41 9.83 -2.61 3.79
CA SER A 41 9.62 -2.20 5.17
C SER A 41 8.30 -1.46 5.32
N ILE A 42 7.51 -1.82 6.34
CA ILE A 42 6.26 -1.13 6.65
C ILE A 42 6.53 0.33 7.02
N SER A 43 7.61 0.58 7.78
CA SER A 43 7.99 1.94 8.16
C SER A 43 8.28 2.81 6.92
N ASP A 44 8.97 2.24 5.95
CA ASP A 44 9.28 2.94 4.70
C ASP A 44 8.02 3.21 3.89
N LEU A 45 7.10 2.24 3.83
CA LEU A 45 5.82 2.43 3.16
C LEU A 45 4.99 3.52 3.83
N GLN A 46 4.92 3.50 5.16
CA GLN A 46 4.20 4.52 5.90
C GLN A 46 4.76 5.90 5.63
N LYS A 47 6.08 6.03 5.62
CA LYS A 47 6.75 7.29 5.31
C LYS A 47 6.45 7.73 3.88
N GLN A 48 6.48 6.82 2.91
CA GLN A 48 6.21 7.13 1.51
C GLN A 48 4.81 7.69 1.33
N PHE A 49 3.80 7.06 1.92
CA PHE A 49 2.42 7.54 1.83
C PHE A 49 2.21 8.83 2.61
N SER A 50 2.97 9.07 3.67
CA SER A 50 2.92 10.30 4.44
C SER A 50 3.58 11.47 3.70
N ASP A 51 4.74 11.21 3.07
CA ASP A 51 5.49 12.25 2.36
C ASP A 51 4.80 12.67 1.06
N TRP A 52 4.15 11.72 0.38
CA TRP A 52 3.46 11.97 -0.88
C TRP A 52 2.01 11.51 -0.77
N PRO A 53 1.14 12.30 -0.10
CA PRO A 53 -0.27 11.93 0.07
C PRO A 53 -0.97 11.76 -1.28
N ILE A 54 -1.80 10.72 -1.39
CA ILE A 54 -2.60 10.47 -2.58
C ILE A 54 -3.99 11.02 -2.36
N LYS A 55 -4.41 11.96 -3.20
CA LYS A 55 -5.75 12.51 -3.14
C LYS A 55 -6.77 11.42 -3.49
N GLY A 56 -7.77 11.25 -2.64
CA GLY A 56 -8.80 10.24 -2.82
C GLY A 56 -8.51 8.92 -2.12
N LEU A 57 -7.32 8.77 -1.53
CA LEU A 57 -6.97 7.58 -0.76
C LEU A 57 -7.37 7.78 0.70
N ASP A 58 -8.32 6.98 1.19
CA ASP A 58 -8.83 7.09 2.55
C ASP A 58 -8.06 6.21 3.53
N LYS A 59 -7.80 4.96 3.18
CA LYS A 59 -7.18 4.00 4.09
C LYS A 59 -6.15 3.14 3.38
N VAL A 60 -5.05 2.85 4.08
CA VAL A 60 -4.06 1.87 3.65
C VAL A 60 -3.83 0.90 4.79
N ILE A 61 -4.06 -0.37 4.51
CA ILE A 61 -3.78 -1.46 5.45
C ILE A 61 -2.69 -2.32 4.83
N VAL A 62 -1.66 -2.61 5.61
CA VAL A 62 -0.55 -3.46 5.19
C VAL A 62 -0.64 -4.78 5.94
N ILE A 63 -0.56 -5.89 5.21
CA ILE A 63 -0.47 -7.22 5.81
C ILE A 63 1.00 -7.60 5.77
N ASP A 64 1.61 -7.79 6.95
CA ASP A 64 3.04 -8.10 7.02
C ASP A 64 3.33 -9.55 6.61
N GLN A 65 4.61 -9.94 6.64
CA GLN A 65 5.02 -11.27 6.21
C GLN A 65 4.47 -12.38 7.12
N SER A 66 4.06 -12.04 8.33
CA SER A 66 3.43 -13.00 9.25
C SER A 66 1.91 -13.06 9.09
N GLY A 67 1.34 -12.24 8.22
CA GLY A 67 -0.10 -12.20 7.98
C GLY A 67 -0.86 -11.25 8.88
N LYS A 68 -0.17 -10.39 9.62
CA LYS A 68 -0.81 -9.47 10.55
C LYS A 68 -1.17 -8.15 9.85
N PRO A 69 -2.43 -7.71 9.93
CA PRO A 69 -2.83 -6.43 9.33
C PRO A 69 -2.41 -5.25 10.19
N ILE A 70 -1.87 -4.22 9.53
CA ILE A 70 -1.42 -2.99 10.18
C ILE A 70 -1.95 -1.82 9.36
N GLN A 71 -2.71 -0.94 9.97
CA GLN A 71 -3.22 0.25 9.31
C GLN A 71 -2.16 1.35 9.37
N ILE A 72 -1.71 1.82 8.20
CA ILE A 72 -0.69 2.87 8.11
C ILE A 72 -1.26 4.21 7.67
N LYS A 73 -2.54 4.22 7.28
CA LYS A 73 -3.22 5.47 6.97
C LYS A 73 -4.68 5.43 7.33
#